data_e2534efc98d833f49dd6d54e0bf6df77
#
_entry.id   e2534efc98d833f49dd6d54e0bf6df77
#
_cell.length_a   1.000
_cell.length_b   1.000
_cell.length_c   1.000
_cell.angle_alpha   90.00
_cell.angle_beta   90.00
_cell.angle_gamma   90.00
#
_symmetry.space_group_name_H-M   'P 1'
#
loop_
_entity.id
_entity.type
_entity.pdbx_description
1 polymer ?
#
loop_
_entity_poly.entity_id
_entity_poly.type
_entity_poly.pdbx_seq_one_letter_code
_entity_poly.pdbx_strand_id
1 'polypeptide(L)'
;MRTFKGFNKNLQATCGKGTFQYQPGVLYREEKSKTRSTGFHAAEYILDCMRWYPLDGKNRFFKCMSGGSIDEEEGCSMVVSTELRLEEELNLYQIAYYAMAYMLYHPARDWEYSDTYVTVGKEILPGKDTKIAIARGTHPVVYGTQGILGMILEDQYGEIIDAKIVQVGKEAEPGKHYTLTVDGEVWEK
;
A
#
# COMPACT_ATOMS: atom_id res chain seq x y z
N MET A 1 -15.65 3.41 6.74
CA MET A 1 -14.21 3.72 6.80
C MET A 1 -13.56 3.52 5.43
N ARG A 2 -12.48 4.23 5.13
CA ARG A 2 -11.68 3.99 3.91
C ARG A 2 -10.82 2.75 4.10
N THR A 3 -10.86 1.86 3.11
CA THR A 3 -10.07 0.62 3.06
C THR A 3 -9.55 0.38 1.65
N PHE A 4 -8.74 -0.66 1.49
CA PHE A 4 -8.19 -1.09 0.20
C PHE A 4 -8.47 -2.56 -0.02
N LYS A 5 -8.62 -2.95 -1.30
CA LYS A 5 -8.83 -4.34 -1.68
C LYS A 5 -8.16 -4.65 -3.00
N GLY A 6 -7.50 -5.81 -3.04
CA GLY A 6 -6.93 -6.38 -4.26
C GLY A 6 -7.91 -7.33 -4.95
N PHE A 7 -7.74 -7.47 -6.27
CA PHE A 7 -8.54 -8.33 -7.14
C PHE A 7 -7.68 -8.89 -8.27
N ASN A 8 -8.14 -9.97 -8.88
CA ASN A 8 -7.59 -10.38 -10.17
C ASN A 8 -7.95 -9.36 -11.28
N LYS A 9 -7.43 -9.56 -12.50
CA LYS A 9 -7.66 -8.67 -13.66
C LYS A 9 -9.14 -8.49 -14.01
N ASN A 10 -10.01 -9.42 -13.66
CA ASN A 10 -11.43 -9.42 -13.97
C ASN A 10 -12.29 -8.79 -12.85
N LEU A 11 -11.70 -8.15 -11.85
CA LEU A 11 -12.35 -7.64 -10.63
C LEU A 11 -13.06 -8.76 -9.84
N GLN A 12 -12.40 -9.88 -9.72
CA GLN A 12 -12.91 -11.00 -8.92
C GLN A 12 -12.04 -11.17 -7.67
N ALA A 13 -12.69 -11.37 -6.53
CA ALA A 13 -12.06 -11.91 -5.34
C ALA A 13 -12.03 -13.45 -5.46
N THR A 14 -10.82 -14.01 -5.41
CA THR A 14 -10.58 -15.45 -5.60
C THR A 14 -9.88 -16.10 -4.40
N CYS A 15 -9.46 -15.29 -3.42
CA CYS A 15 -8.83 -15.77 -2.20
C CYS A 15 -9.92 -16.06 -1.16
N GLY A 16 -10.37 -17.30 -1.11
CA GLY A 16 -11.47 -17.75 -0.24
C GLY A 16 -12.22 -18.93 -0.82
N LYS A 17 -13.46 -19.13 -0.36
CA LYS A 17 -14.34 -20.18 -0.88
C LYS A 17 -15.07 -19.68 -2.13
N GLY A 18 -14.52 -19.98 -3.31
CA GLY A 18 -15.12 -19.62 -4.59
C GLY A 18 -14.64 -18.25 -5.13
N THR A 19 -15.37 -17.75 -6.11
CA THR A 19 -15.08 -16.51 -6.81
C THR A 19 -16.26 -15.56 -6.66
N PHE A 20 -15.98 -14.33 -6.24
CA PHE A 20 -16.99 -13.27 -6.14
C PHE A 20 -16.66 -12.14 -7.12
N GLN A 21 -17.63 -11.77 -7.97
CA GLN A 21 -17.50 -10.72 -8.97
C GLN A 21 -17.87 -9.37 -8.38
N TYR A 22 -16.98 -8.37 -8.54
CA TYR A 22 -17.23 -6.99 -8.15
C TYR A 22 -17.41 -6.08 -9.35
N GLN A 23 -18.08 -4.94 -9.11
CA GLN A 23 -18.25 -3.83 -10.04
C GLN A 23 -18.03 -2.51 -9.32
N PRO A 24 -17.27 -1.54 -9.88
CA PRO A 24 -17.09 -0.24 -9.29
C PRO A 24 -18.42 0.51 -9.07
N GLY A 25 -18.53 1.23 -7.96
CA GLY A 25 -19.70 2.03 -7.59
C GLY A 25 -20.87 1.25 -6.98
N VAL A 26 -20.88 -0.07 -7.10
CA VAL A 26 -21.93 -0.93 -6.50
C VAL A 26 -21.68 -1.08 -5.00
N LEU A 27 -22.72 -0.89 -4.19
CA LEU A 27 -22.70 -1.21 -2.76
C LEU A 27 -23.12 -2.66 -2.55
N TYR A 28 -22.17 -3.47 -2.08
CA TYR A 28 -22.41 -4.87 -1.71
C TYR A 28 -22.77 -4.98 -0.24
N ARG A 29 -23.62 -5.94 0.10
CA ARG A 29 -24.09 -6.21 1.46
C ARG A 29 -24.07 -7.69 1.80
N GLU A 30 -23.66 -7.96 3.05
CA GLU A 30 -23.66 -9.26 3.71
C GLU A 30 -24.35 -9.16 5.06
N GLU A 31 -24.96 -10.23 5.55
CA GLU A 31 -25.65 -10.23 6.84
C GLU A 31 -24.69 -10.15 8.04
N LYS A 32 -23.49 -10.71 7.89
CA LYS A 32 -22.51 -10.85 8.97
C LYS A 32 -21.10 -10.54 8.49
N SER A 33 -20.30 -9.97 9.39
CA SER A 33 -18.85 -9.84 9.24
C SER A 33 -18.14 -10.61 10.36
N LYS A 34 -17.17 -11.44 9.96
CA LYS A 34 -16.27 -12.12 10.88
C LYS A 34 -14.95 -12.38 10.20
N THR A 35 -13.86 -11.92 10.83
CA THR A 35 -12.49 -12.11 10.35
C THR A 35 -12.22 -13.57 10.00
N ARG A 36 -11.54 -13.79 8.89
CA ARG A 36 -11.20 -15.13 8.32
C ARG A 36 -12.40 -16.04 8.00
N SER A 37 -13.61 -15.50 7.95
CA SER A 37 -14.83 -16.31 7.76
C SER A 37 -15.80 -15.69 6.77
N THR A 38 -16.59 -14.68 7.16
CA THR A 38 -17.69 -14.12 6.38
C THR A 38 -17.58 -12.60 6.27
N GLY A 39 -18.17 -12.01 5.23
CA GLY A 39 -18.14 -10.57 4.96
C GLY A 39 -17.08 -10.17 3.95
N PHE A 40 -16.98 -8.88 3.71
CA PHE A 40 -16.04 -8.30 2.73
C PHE A 40 -14.71 -7.99 3.39
N HIS A 41 -13.68 -8.77 3.06
CA HIS A 41 -12.33 -8.57 3.55
C HIS A 41 -11.64 -7.46 2.76
N ALA A 42 -11.03 -6.54 3.48
CA ALA A 42 -10.27 -5.40 2.97
C ALA A 42 -9.11 -5.09 3.94
N ALA A 43 -8.32 -4.06 3.69
CA ALA A 43 -7.24 -3.64 4.59
C ALA A 43 -7.17 -2.11 4.69
N GLU A 44 -6.76 -1.58 5.84
CA GLU A 44 -6.43 -0.16 5.99
C GLU A 44 -5.06 0.17 5.38
N TYR A 45 -4.12 -0.76 5.45
CA TYR A 45 -2.81 -0.67 4.82
C TYR A 45 -2.83 -1.37 3.48
N ILE A 46 -2.69 -0.62 2.39
CA ILE A 46 -2.82 -1.16 1.04
C ILE A 46 -1.83 -2.29 0.74
N LEU A 47 -0.63 -2.26 1.32
CA LEU A 47 0.37 -3.30 1.08
C LEU A 47 -0.05 -4.66 1.66
N ASP A 48 -0.89 -4.70 2.68
CA ASP A 48 -1.44 -5.96 3.18
C ASP A 48 -2.33 -6.66 2.15
N CYS A 49 -2.93 -5.94 1.20
CA CYS A 49 -3.65 -6.55 0.09
C CYS A 49 -2.74 -7.36 -0.83
N MET A 50 -1.45 -7.00 -0.93
CA MET A 50 -0.50 -7.61 -1.85
C MET A 50 -0.06 -9.02 -1.43
N ARG A 51 -0.30 -9.39 -0.17
CA ARG A 51 -0.12 -10.78 0.31
C ARG A 51 -1.00 -11.79 -0.42
N TRP A 52 -2.14 -11.32 -0.96
CA TRP A 52 -3.11 -12.14 -1.67
C TRP A 52 -3.11 -11.87 -3.17
N TYR A 53 -2.87 -10.64 -3.58
CA TYR A 53 -2.85 -10.16 -4.95
C TYR A 53 -1.56 -9.39 -5.19
N PRO A 54 -0.46 -10.05 -5.63
CA PRO A 54 0.83 -9.38 -5.82
C PRO A 54 0.75 -8.27 -6.90
N LEU A 55 1.62 -7.27 -6.80
CA LEU A 55 1.68 -6.13 -7.72
C LEU A 55 2.38 -6.50 -9.05
N ASP A 56 2.04 -7.66 -9.61
CA ASP A 56 2.65 -8.26 -10.80
C ASP A 56 2.19 -7.65 -12.14
N GLY A 57 1.23 -6.74 -12.11
CA GLY A 57 0.58 -6.13 -13.28
C GLY A 57 -0.61 -6.92 -13.80
N LYS A 58 -0.97 -8.07 -13.19
CA LYS A 58 -2.15 -8.86 -13.52
C LYS A 58 -3.29 -8.65 -12.52
N ASN A 59 -2.99 -8.02 -11.38
CA ASN A 59 -3.93 -7.74 -10.33
C ASN A 59 -4.28 -6.25 -10.30
N ARG A 60 -5.45 -5.93 -9.76
CA ARG A 60 -5.99 -4.57 -9.68
C ARG A 60 -6.28 -4.23 -8.23
N PHE A 61 -6.07 -2.96 -7.86
CA PHE A 61 -6.24 -2.49 -6.49
C PHE A 61 -7.21 -1.32 -6.47
N PHE A 62 -8.10 -1.33 -5.49
CA PHE A 62 -9.12 -0.30 -5.34
C PHE A 62 -9.08 0.32 -3.96
N LYS A 63 -9.29 1.62 -3.92
CA LYS A 63 -9.79 2.31 -2.74
C LYS A 63 -11.26 1.96 -2.59
N CYS A 64 -11.63 1.55 -1.39
CA CYS A 64 -12.97 1.11 -1.06
C CYS A 64 -13.54 1.88 0.13
N MET A 65 -14.86 1.87 0.23
CA MET A 65 -15.59 2.26 1.43
C MET A 65 -16.16 1.00 2.09
N SER A 66 -15.66 0.67 3.26
CA SER A 66 -16.21 -0.37 4.15
C SER A 66 -17.19 0.23 5.14
N GLY A 67 -18.29 -0.46 5.40
CA GLY A 67 -19.36 0.01 6.27
C GLY A 67 -20.16 -1.12 6.92
N GLY A 68 -21.26 -0.71 7.58
CA GLY A 68 -22.08 -1.63 8.37
C GLY A 68 -21.36 -2.12 9.64
N SER A 69 -21.50 -3.38 9.98
CA SER A 69 -20.72 -4.01 11.05
C SER A 69 -19.31 -4.27 10.56
N ILE A 70 -18.31 -3.85 11.33
CA ILE A 70 -16.88 -4.01 11.03
C ILE A 70 -16.25 -4.87 12.13
N ASP A 71 -15.49 -5.87 11.70
CA ASP A 71 -14.68 -6.73 12.54
C ASP A 71 -13.21 -6.55 12.11
N GLU A 72 -12.32 -6.29 13.07
CA GLU A 72 -10.90 -5.99 12.82
C GLU A 72 -10.04 -7.15 13.31
N GLU A 73 -9.00 -7.47 12.57
CA GLU A 73 -8.04 -8.48 12.98
C GLU A 73 -6.93 -7.86 13.82
N GLU A 74 -6.78 -8.33 15.05
CA GLU A 74 -5.74 -7.85 15.96
C GLU A 74 -4.34 -8.08 15.37
N GLY A 75 -3.47 -7.07 15.47
CA GLY A 75 -2.06 -7.15 15.03
C GLY A 75 -1.83 -6.97 13.53
N CYS A 76 -2.86 -6.72 12.73
CA CYS A 76 -2.72 -6.36 11.32
C CYS A 76 -3.74 -5.30 10.88
N SER A 77 -3.67 -4.84 9.64
CA SER A 77 -4.59 -3.83 9.11
C SER A 77 -5.84 -4.42 8.45
N MET A 78 -6.03 -5.74 8.56
CA MET A 78 -7.14 -6.43 7.92
C MET A 78 -8.46 -6.11 8.62
N VAL A 79 -9.46 -5.76 7.82
CA VAL A 79 -10.83 -5.51 8.28
C VAL A 79 -11.82 -6.33 7.49
N VAL A 80 -12.92 -6.69 8.12
CA VAL A 80 -14.04 -7.36 7.48
C VAL A 80 -15.31 -6.58 7.76
N SER A 81 -16.09 -6.29 6.73
CA SER A 81 -17.27 -5.45 6.84
C SER A 81 -18.51 -6.13 6.24
N THR A 82 -19.70 -5.73 6.71
CA THR A 82 -20.97 -6.17 6.10
C THR A 82 -21.35 -5.34 4.88
N GLU A 83 -20.70 -4.20 4.65
CA GLU A 83 -20.89 -3.37 3.47
C GLU A 83 -19.57 -3.03 2.82
N LEU A 84 -19.51 -3.09 1.49
CA LEU A 84 -18.34 -2.68 0.71
C LEU A 84 -18.76 -2.02 -0.60
N ARG A 85 -18.12 -0.91 -0.94
CA ARG A 85 -18.21 -0.26 -2.25
C ARG A 85 -16.83 0.05 -2.79
N LEU A 86 -16.57 -0.34 -4.03
CA LEU A 86 -15.36 0.04 -4.76
C LEU A 86 -15.54 1.48 -5.26
N GLU A 87 -14.60 2.37 -4.93
CA GLU A 87 -14.68 3.77 -5.28
C GLU A 87 -13.76 4.13 -6.45
N GLU A 88 -12.47 3.81 -6.34
CA GLU A 88 -11.45 4.26 -7.27
C GLU A 88 -10.41 3.16 -7.51
N GLU A 89 -10.09 2.88 -8.77
CA GLU A 89 -8.97 2.01 -9.12
C GLU A 89 -7.65 2.78 -8.97
N LEU A 90 -6.69 2.17 -8.32
CA LEU A 90 -5.43 2.81 -7.97
C LEU A 90 -4.34 2.50 -8.99
N ASN A 91 -3.66 3.53 -9.45
CA ASN A 91 -2.40 3.41 -10.17
C ASN A 91 -1.21 3.24 -9.22
N LEU A 92 -0.02 3.00 -9.77
CA LEU A 92 1.19 2.72 -8.99
C LEU A 92 1.57 3.87 -8.04
N TYR A 93 1.44 5.12 -8.50
CA TYR A 93 1.72 6.29 -7.69
C TYR A 93 0.75 6.40 -6.49
N GLN A 94 -0.53 6.19 -6.74
CA GLN A 94 -1.56 6.22 -5.68
C GLN A 94 -1.36 5.09 -4.66
N ILE A 95 -0.92 3.90 -5.10
CA ILE A 95 -0.59 2.80 -4.20
C ILE A 95 0.55 3.21 -3.26
N ALA A 96 1.64 3.76 -3.79
CA ALA A 96 2.76 4.25 -2.98
C ALA A 96 2.33 5.39 -2.04
N TYR A 97 1.54 6.34 -2.54
CA TYR A 97 0.99 7.44 -1.75
C TYR A 97 0.17 6.93 -0.56
N TYR A 98 -0.77 6.00 -0.77
CA TYR A 98 -1.59 5.47 0.32
C TYR A 98 -0.80 4.59 1.29
N ALA A 99 0.24 3.88 0.82
CA ALA A 99 1.14 3.16 1.70
C ALA A 99 1.89 4.12 2.63
N MET A 100 2.47 5.19 2.08
CA MET A 100 3.15 6.21 2.88
C MET A 100 2.19 6.96 3.80
N ALA A 101 1.00 7.34 3.31
CA ALA A 101 -0.02 7.98 4.14
C ALA A 101 -0.41 7.13 5.36
N TYR A 102 -0.53 5.81 5.19
CA TYR A 102 -0.79 4.90 6.32
C TYR A 102 0.33 4.97 7.36
N MET A 103 1.59 4.96 6.94
CA MET A 103 2.75 5.06 7.83
C MET A 103 2.77 6.40 8.60
N LEU A 104 2.37 7.50 7.94
CA LEU A 104 2.28 8.81 8.59
C LEU A 104 1.18 8.87 9.65
N TYR A 105 0.03 8.25 9.40
CA TYR A 105 -1.09 8.22 10.34
C TYR A 105 -0.94 7.16 11.45
N HIS A 106 -0.12 6.14 11.22
CA HIS A 106 0.10 5.03 12.14
C HIS A 106 1.61 4.75 12.33
N PRO A 107 2.41 5.74 12.81
CA PRO A 107 3.87 5.65 12.82
C PRO A 107 4.42 4.51 13.69
N ALA A 108 3.67 4.10 14.70
CA ALA A 108 4.07 3.03 15.62
C ALA A 108 3.63 1.60 15.19
N ARG A 109 2.83 1.47 14.11
CA ARG A 109 2.45 0.16 13.59
C ARG A 109 3.59 -0.44 12.75
N ASP A 110 3.57 -1.77 12.62
CA ASP A 110 4.46 -2.46 11.69
C ASP A 110 4.14 -2.00 10.26
N TRP A 111 5.14 -1.48 9.58
CA TRP A 111 5.06 -0.91 8.24
C TRP A 111 6.04 -1.55 7.27
N GLU A 112 6.98 -2.38 7.75
CA GLU A 112 7.94 -3.05 6.88
C GLU A 112 7.23 -4.05 5.98
N TYR A 113 7.61 -4.05 4.71
CA TYR A 113 7.06 -4.94 3.70
C TYR A 113 8.12 -5.28 2.66
N SER A 114 8.17 -6.53 2.24
CA SER A 114 9.06 -6.93 1.16
C SER A 114 8.49 -8.10 0.37
N ASP A 115 8.36 -7.91 -0.94
CA ASP A 115 8.12 -8.96 -1.92
C ASP A 115 8.92 -8.66 -3.20
N THR A 116 8.62 -9.36 -4.30
CA THR A 116 9.29 -9.16 -5.60
C THR A 116 9.06 -7.76 -6.17
N TYR A 117 7.92 -7.12 -5.90
CA TYR A 117 7.45 -5.91 -6.56
C TYR A 117 7.46 -4.67 -5.67
N VAL A 118 7.44 -4.87 -4.36
CA VAL A 118 7.37 -3.78 -3.37
C VAL A 118 8.36 -4.03 -2.25
N THR A 119 9.12 -3.01 -1.90
CA THR A 119 10.05 -3.05 -0.76
C THR A 119 9.89 -1.79 0.07
N VAL A 120 9.66 -1.97 1.37
CA VAL A 120 9.55 -0.91 2.37
C VAL A 120 10.40 -1.26 3.56
N GLY A 121 11.34 -0.40 3.92
CA GLY A 121 12.27 -0.66 5.03
C GLY A 121 13.15 0.55 5.34
N LYS A 122 14.19 0.34 6.14
CA LYS A 122 15.14 1.40 6.51
C LYS A 122 16.18 1.64 5.42
N GLU A 123 16.76 0.56 4.90
CA GLU A 123 17.71 0.58 3.79
C GLU A 123 17.15 -0.27 2.66
N ILE A 124 17.00 0.33 1.47
CA ILE A 124 16.32 -0.29 0.36
C ILE A 124 17.28 -0.61 -0.77
N LEU A 125 17.48 -1.91 -1.01
CA LEU A 125 18.10 -2.44 -2.22
C LEU A 125 17.01 -3.16 -3.03
N PRO A 126 16.32 -2.48 -3.94
CA PRO A 126 15.23 -3.08 -4.69
C PRO A 126 15.74 -4.14 -5.66
N GLY A 127 14.94 -5.16 -5.86
CA GLY A 127 15.15 -6.17 -6.90
C GLY A 127 14.84 -5.62 -8.29
N LYS A 128 15.19 -6.41 -9.32
CA LYS A 128 14.99 -6.07 -10.74
C LYS A 128 13.53 -5.72 -11.08
N ASP A 129 12.57 -6.39 -10.44
CA ASP A 129 11.13 -6.26 -10.73
C ASP A 129 10.41 -5.33 -9.76
N THR A 130 11.13 -4.70 -8.83
CA THR A 130 10.56 -3.78 -7.85
C THR A 130 9.92 -2.58 -8.55
N LYS A 131 8.65 -2.31 -8.22
CA LYS A 131 7.84 -1.22 -8.77
C LYS A 131 7.61 -0.10 -7.78
N ILE A 132 7.67 -0.42 -6.49
CA ILE A 132 7.57 0.56 -5.39
C ILE A 132 8.69 0.26 -4.40
N ALA A 133 9.52 1.26 -4.12
CA ALA A 133 10.55 1.20 -3.09
C ALA A 133 10.37 2.38 -2.14
N ILE A 134 10.21 2.13 -0.85
CA ILE A 134 10.00 3.17 0.16
C ILE A 134 11.03 2.99 1.29
N ALA A 135 11.89 3.99 1.46
CA ALA A 135 12.81 4.06 2.58
C ALA A 135 12.24 4.96 3.70
N ARG A 136 12.33 4.49 4.96
CA ARG A 136 11.91 5.24 6.13
C ARG A 136 12.98 5.20 7.22
N GLY A 137 13.36 6.34 7.77
CA GLY A 137 14.34 6.47 8.84
C GLY A 137 14.99 7.85 8.89
N THR A 138 16.03 7.99 9.71
CA THR A 138 16.76 9.25 9.89
C THR A 138 17.59 9.67 8.66
N HIS A 139 17.90 8.73 7.77
CA HIS A 139 18.62 8.96 6.53
C HIS A 139 18.02 8.04 5.45
N PRO A 140 16.77 8.29 5.01
CA PRO A 140 16.09 7.42 4.08
C PRO A 140 16.77 7.45 2.70
N VAL A 141 17.41 6.36 2.32
CA VAL A 141 18.04 6.21 1.00
C VAL A 141 17.29 5.17 0.21
N VAL A 142 16.86 5.55 -0.98
CA VAL A 142 16.11 4.69 -1.89
C VAL A 142 16.79 4.66 -3.26
N TYR A 143 16.71 3.53 -3.91
CA TYR A 143 17.24 3.28 -5.24
C TYR A 143 16.16 2.60 -6.10
N GLY A 144 16.17 2.84 -7.39
CA GLY A 144 15.29 2.11 -8.31
C GLY A 144 15.64 2.35 -9.78
N THR A 145 15.33 1.37 -10.62
CA THR A 145 15.49 1.48 -12.07
C THR A 145 14.18 1.77 -12.77
N GLN A 146 13.06 1.67 -12.05
CA GLN A 146 11.70 1.90 -12.55
C GLN A 146 10.73 2.19 -11.39
N GLY A 147 9.52 2.63 -11.72
CA GLY A 147 8.42 2.71 -10.76
C GLY A 147 8.45 3.94 -9.86
N ILE A 148 8.08 3.77 -8.61
CA ILE A 148 7.88 4.83 -7.63
C ILE A 148 8.85 4.66 -6.47
N LEU A 149 9.52 5.74 -6.11
CA LEU A 149 10.42 5.83 -4.97
C LEU A 149 9.79 6.73 -3.91
N GLY A 150 9.69 6.23 -2.68
CA GLY A 150 9.19 6.97 -1.53
C GLY A 150 10.28 7.14 -0.48
N MET A 151 10.31 8.29 0.16
CA MET A 151 11.22 8.59 1.27
C MET A 151 10.42 9.19 2.41
N ILE A 152 10.58 8.65 3.62
CA ILE A 152 9.99 9.17 4.86
C ILE A 152 11.15 9.46 5.80
N LEU A 153 11.37 10.74 6.09
CA LEU A 153 12.42 11.22 6.97
C LEU A 153 11.93 11.27 8.41
N GLU A 154 12.68 10.66 9.30
CA GLU A 154 12.46 10.70 10.75
C GLU A 154 13.57 11.48 11.45
N ASP A 155 13.25 12.03 12.62
CA ASP A 155 14.25 12.54 13.54
C ASP A 155 14.91 11.40 14.36
N GLN A 156 15.82 11.77 15.26
CA GLN A 156 16.51 10.82 16.14
C GLN A 156 15.59 10.10 17.15
N TYR A 157 14.35 10.58 17.33
CA TYR A 157 13.34 10.00 18.22
C TYR A 157 12.31 9.14 17.46
N GLY A 158 12.42 9.08 16.13
CA GLY A 158 11.50 8.33 15.26
C GLY A 158 10.24 9.11 14.87
N GLU A 159 10.21 10.43 15.15
CA GLU A 159 9.13 11.29 14.69
C GLU A 159 9.30 11.64 13.22
N ILE A 160 8.22 11.55 12.46
CA ILE A 160 8.26 11.83 11.02
C ILE A 160 8.35 13.34 10.78
N ILE A 161 9.39 13.78 10.08
CA ILE A 161 9.66 15.18 9.74
C ILE A 161 9.05 15.54 8.39
N ASP A 162 9.29 14.71 7.36
CA ASP A 162 8.83 14.95 5.99
C ASP A 162 8.69 13.63 5.22
N ALA A 163 7.97 13.67 4.10
CA ALA A 163 7.82 12.55 3.20
C ALA A 163 7.69 13.00 1.75
N LYS A 164 8.41 12.35 0.84
CA LYS A 164 8.40 12.63 -0.60
C LYS A 164 8.23 11.38 -1.44
N ILE A 165 7.56 11.56 -2.56
CA ILE A 165 7.40 10.53 -3.59
C ILE A 165 7.95 11.09 -4.90
N VAL A 166 8.78 10.31 -5.58
CA VAL A 166 9.28 10.62 -6.92
C VAL A 166 9.05 9.42 -7.85
N GLN A 167 8.83 9.70 -9.13
CA GLN A 167 8.66 8.69 -10.15
C GLN A 167 9.93 8.57 -10.99
N VAL A 168 10.46 7.36 -11.13
CA VAL A 168 11.59 7.09 -12.01
C VAL A 168 11.20 7.36 -13.46
N GLY A 169 12.05 8.09 -14.18
CA GLY A 169 11.82 8.56 -15.53
C GLY A 169 11.02 9.89 -15.61
N LYS A 170 10.69 10.52 -14.47
CA LYS A 170 10.14 11.87 -14.38
C LYS A 170 10.98 12.76 -13.47
N GLU A 171 10.80 12.62 -12.15
CA GLU A 171 11.53 13.38 -11.13
C GLU A 171 12.83 12.71 -10.68
N ALA A 172 12.99 11.43 -10.98
CA ALA A 172 14.18 10.63 -10.63
C ALA A 172 14.73 9.89 -11.84
N GLU A 173 16.05 9.82 -11.96
CA GLU A 173 16.74 9.07 -13.00
C GLU A 173 16.83 7.58 -12.63
N PRO A 174 16.72 6.65 -13.61
CA PRO A 174 16.90 5.23 -13.36
C PRO A 174 18.31 4.90 -12.85
N GLY A 175 18.39 4.05 -11.83
CA GLY A 175 19.66 3.55 -11.35
C GLY A 175 20.44 4.49 -10.44
N LYS A 176 19.82 5.57 -9.99
CA LYS A 176 20.39 6.52 -9.05
C LYS A 176 19.83 6.33 -7.64
N HIS A 177 20.61 6.72 -6.65
CA HIS A 177 20.19 6.76 -5.26
C HIS A 177 19.65 8.13 -4.90
N TYR A 178 18.55 8.15 -4.15
CA TYR A 178 17.91 9.39 -3.70
C TYR A 178 17.75 9.37 -2.19
N THR A 179 17.86 10.53 -1.58
CA THR A 179 17.61 10.74 -0.15
C THR A 179 16.77 12.00 0.05
N LEU A 180 16.03 12.05 1.15
CA LEU A 180 15.28 13.23 1.58
C LEU A 180 16.06 13.93 2.70
N THR A 181 16.30 15.23 2.54
CA THR A 181 17.01 16.06 3.52
C THR A 181 16.04 16.73 4.49
N VAL A 182 16.57 17.26 5.58
CA VAL A 182 15.80 18.02 6.59
C VAL A 182 15.18 19.30 6.04
N ASP A 183 15.72 19.84 4.96
CA ASP A 183 15.18 21.01 4.26
C ASP A 183 14.06 20.65 3.29
N GLY A 184 13.67 19.37 3.24
CA GLY A 184 12.61 18.86 2.36
C GLY A 184 13.02 18.68 0.90
N GLU A 185 14.32 18.70 0.61
CA GLU A 185 14.84 18.51 -0.74
C GLU A 185 15.18 17.03 -1.01
N VAL A 186 14.93 16.57 -2.23
CA VAL A 186 15.35 15.26 -2.70
C VAL A 186 16.69 15.39 -3.41
N TRP A 187 17.71 14.74 -2.90
CA TRP A 187 19.05 14.77 -3.44
C TRP A 187 19.42 13.42 -4.07
N GLU A 188 20.09 13.50 -5.20
CA GLU A 188 20.83 12.37 -5.76
C GLU A 188 22.09 12.15 -4.90
N LYS A 189 22.35 10.91 -4.51
CA LYS A 189 23.44 10.51 -3.61
C LYS A 189 24.54 9.79 -4.37
#